data_bb0372d3d04497a0eaedd5f26887b467
#
_entry.id   bb0372d3d04497a0eaedd5f26887b467
#
_cell.length_a   1.000
_cell.length_b   1.000
_cell.length_c   1.000
_cell.angle_alpha   90.00
_cell.angle_beta   90.00
_cell.angle_gamma   90.00
#
_symmetry.space_group_name_H-M   'P 1'
#
loop_
_entity.id
_entity.type
_entity.pdbx_description
1 polymer ?
#
loop_
_entity_poly.entity_id
_entity_poly.type
_entity_poly.pdbx_seq_one_letter_code
_entity_poly.pdbx_strand_id
1 'polypeptide(L)'
;MGMESRITLLLIVFFIIVGIVKQIISFINLKKKLNFTEDYREKLITLVNTLASTRKLDNAIYYNLTESVIKMQQELGEDGILAQFEDKLTGVRATNYQYLINFLPSLRNIDFGNSIILERYYSAVYYCDDMFVRHIGCLKDCINCTKKSFFNPFLCFSFGVRVVITLPVLITKWFGFMSDSKYTKILQSGFITSLNMIITISGFVSSIISITIGWNDFIKMISSLFNK
;
A
#
# COMPACT_ATOMS: atom_id res chain seq x y z
N MET A 1 -15.15 -14.62 -38.14
CA MET A 1 -14.97 -13.49 -37.17
C MET A 1 -14.56 -12.28 -37.96
N GLY A 2 -15.39 -11.25 -37.98
CA GLY A 2 -15.07 -9.98 -38.66
C GLY A 2 -13.83 -9.34 -38.05
N MET A 3 -13.15 -8.45 -38.80
CA MET A 3 -11.96 -7.74 -38.36
C MET A 3 -12.21 -6.98 -37.03
N GLU A 4 -13.41 -6.44 -36.87
CA GLU A 4 -13.83 -5.69 -35.67
C GLU A 4 -13.88 -6.56 -34.40
N SER A 5 -14.40 -7.80 -34.48
CA SER A 5 -14.48 -8.67 -33.31
C SER A 5 -13.10 -9.20 -32.88
N ARG A 6 -12.14 -9.33 -33.82
CA ARG A 6 -10.74 -9.65 -33.47
C ARG A 6 -10.05 -8.52 -32.72
N ILE A 7 -10.26 -7.28 -33.17
CA ILE A 7 -9.70 -6.08 -32.51
C ILE A 7 -10.27 -5.96 -31.10
N THR A 8 -11.57 -6.13 -30.92
CA THR A 8 -12.21 -6.07 -29.59
C THR A 8 -11.64 -7.13 -28.64
N LEU A 9 -11.48 -8.37 -29.10
CA LEU A 9 -10.89 -9.44 -28.27
C LEU A 9 -9.44 -9.11 -27.87
N LEU A 10 -8.63 -8.62 -28.82
CA LEU A 10 -7.25 -8.22 -28.54
C LEU A 10 -7.17 -7.09 -27.53
N LEU A 11 -8.07 -6.11 -27.60
CA LEU A 11 -8.14 -5.01 -26.62
C LEU A 11 -8.49 -5.53 -25.21
N ILE A 12 -9.44 -6.46 -25.11
CA ILE A 12 -9.80 -7.05 -23.80
C ILE A 12 -8.61 -7.79 -23.19
N VAL A 13 -7.97 -8.65 -23.99
CA VAL A 13 -6.78 -9.40 -23.54
C VAL A 13 -5.67 -8.44 -23.13
N PHE A 14 -5.45 -7.37 -23.90
CA PHE A 14 -4.47 -6.34 -23.57
C PHE A 14 -4.76 -5.68 -22.20
N PHE A 15 -6.00 -5.23 -21.95
CA PHE A 15 -6.38 -4.64 -20.67
C PHE A 15 -6.23 -5.63 -19.50
N ILE A 16 -6.59 -6.90 -19.70
CA ILE A 16 -6.39 -7.94 -18.66
C ILE A 16 -4.90 -8.10 -18.34
N ILE A 17 -4.03 -8.18 -19.34
CA ILE A 17 -2.59 -8.32 -19.16
C ILE A 17 -2.03 -7.09 -18.41
N VAL A 18 -2.38 -5.88 -18.83
CA VAL A 18 -1.96 -4.64 -18.16
C VAL A 18 -2.42 -4.62 -16.70
N GLY A 19 -3.65 -5.06 -16.44
CA GLY A 19 -4.18 -5.16 -15.07
C GLY A 19 -3.43 -6.18 -14.21
N ILE A 20 -3.10 -7.35 -14.76
CA ILE A 20 -2.29 -8.38 -14.07
C ILE A 20 -0.91 -7.81 -13.73
N VAL A 21 -0.22 -7.19 -14.69
CA VAL A 21 1.09 -6.57 -14.46
C VAL A 21 1.03 -5.53 -13.34
N LYS A 22 0.00 -4.67 -13.35
CA LYS A 22 -0.22 -3.68 -12.28
C LYS A 22 -0.43 -4.33 -10.92
N GLN A 23 -1.19 -5.42 -10.85
CA GLN A 23 -1.41 -6.15 -9.60
C GLN A 23 -0.13 -6.82 -9.09
N ILE A 24 0.68 -7.41 -9.98
CA ILE A 24 1.99 -7.98 -9.61
C ILE A 24 2.88 -6.91 -8.99
N ILE A 25 2.98 -5.73 -9.62
CA ILE A 25 3.76 -4.60 -9.08
C ILE A 25 3.22 -4.18 -7.70
N SER A 26 1.89 -4.07 -7.56
CA SER A 26 1.25 -3.74 -6.28
C SER A 26 1.56 -4.77 -5.21
N PHE A 27 1.45 -6.06 -5.52
CA PHE A 27 1.76 -7.15 -4.62
C PHE A 27 3.23 -7.14 -4.14
N ILE A 28 4.18 -6.93 -5.07
CA ILE A 28 5.60 -6.82 -4.74
C ILE A 28 5.86 -5.63 -3.80
N ASN A 29 5.22 -4.48 -4.08
CA ASN A 29 5.36 -3.29 -3.26
C ASN A 29 4.78 -3.49 -1.86
N LEU A 30 3.60 -4.12 -1.73
CA LEU A 30 3.01 -4.46 -0.44
C LEU A 30 3.89 -5.40 0.37
N LYS A 31 4.51 -6.41 -0.29
CA LYS A 31 5.48 -7.29 0.39
C LYS A 31 6.72 -6.55 0.88
N LYS A 32 7.27 -5.63 0.06
CA LYS A 32 8.41 -4.80 0.48
C LYS A 32 8.07 -3.95 1.69
N LYS A 33 6.87 -3.36 1.72
CA LYS A 33 6.36 -2.57 2.85
C LYS A 33 6.22 -3.44 4.10
N LEU A 34 5.62 -4.62 3.98
CA LEU A 34 5.45 -5.56 5.08
C LEU A 34 6.82 -5.96 5.67
N ASN A 35 7.75 -6.39 4.83
CA ASN A 35 9.09 -6.79 5.29
C ASN A 35 9.83 -5.63 5.97
N PHE A 36 9.73 -4.41 5.44
CA PHE A 36 10.33 -3.23 6.03
C PHE A 36 9.73 -2.91 7.41
N THR A 37 8.40 -3.03 7.55
CA THR A 37 7.70 -2.79 8.81
C THR A 37 8.04 -3.85 9.85
N GLU A 38 8.08 -5.13 9.46
CA GLU A 38 8.43 -6.25 10.35
C GLU A 38 9.89 -6.14 10.82
N ASP A 39 10.83 -5.85 9.94
CA ASP A 39 12.27 -5.65 10.27
C ASP A 39 12.46 -4.44 11.22
N TYR A 40 11.77 -3.33 10.94
CA TYR A 40 11.86 -2.16 11.79
C TYR A 40 11.31 -2.44 13.21
N ARG A 41 10.14 -3.09 13.30
CA ARG A 41 9.53 -3.51 14.56
C ARG A 41 10.46 -4.44 15.35
N GLU A 42 11.04 -5.46 14.71
CA GLU A 42 11.96 -6.41 15.34
C GLU A 42 13.18 -5.70 15.92
N LYS A 43 13.80 -4.79 15.17
CA LYS A 43 14.91 -3.98 15.64
C LYS A 43 14.53 -3.08 16.81
N LEU A 44 13.35 -2.47 16.77
CA LEU A 44 12.86 -1.63 17.87
C LEU A 44 12.64 -2.45 19.14
N ILE A 45 12.01 -3.62 19.05
CA ILE A 45 11.81 -4.55 20.18
C ILE A 45 13.16 -5.00 20.74
N THR A 46 14.11 -5.34 19.88
CA THR A 46 15.47 -5.72 20.28
C THR A 46 16.15 -4.59 21.04
N LEU A 47 16.09 -3.36 20.52
CA LEU A 47 16.65 -2.17 21.18
C LEU A 47 16.04 -1.96 22.57
N VAL A 48 14.72 -2.02 22.66
CA VAL A 48 13.97 -1.84 23.92
C VAL A 48 14.33 -2.91 24.94
N ASN A 49 14.37 -4.19 24.53
CA ASN A 49 14.72 -5.30 25.42
C ASN A 49 16.18 -5.21 25.90
N THR A 50 17.11 -4.85 25.01
CA THR A 50 18.52 -4.64 25.37
C THR A 50 18.65 -3.48 26.35
N LEU A 51 17.96 -2.38 26.10
CA LEU A 51 17.95 -1.22 27.00
C LEU A 51 17.36 -1.54 28.38
N ALA A 52 16.27 -2.31 28.42
CA ALA A 52 15.65 -2.74 29.69
C ALA A 52 16.55 -3.66 30.50
N SER A 53 17.26 -4.61 29.84
CA SER A 53 18.09 -5.62 30.52
C SER A 53 19.47 -5.07 30.93
N THR A 54 20.11 -4.28 30.07
CA THR A 54 21.49 -3.80 30.26
C THR A 54 21.58 -2.38 30.82
N ARG A 55 20.47 -1.63 30.80
CA ARG A 55 20.41 -0.17 31.07
C ARG A 55 21.35 0.64 30.17
N LYS A 56 21.73 0.09 29.02
CA LYS A 56 22.61 0.74 28.05
C LYS A 56 21.93 0.72 26.68
N LEU A 57 21.95 1.87 26.03
CA LEU A 57 21.42 2.01 24.67
C LEU A 57 22.41 1.35 23.68
N ASP A 58 21.90 0.43 22.85
CA ASP A 58 22.66 -0.05 21.71
C ASP A 58 22.65 1.01 20.61
N ASN A 59 23.77 1.71 20.49
CA ASN A 59 23.89 2.82 19.56
C ASN A 59 23.80 2.35 18.09
N ALA A 60 24.26 1.13 17.76
CA ALA A 60 24.22 0.64 16.38
C ALA A 60 22.78 0.44 15.92
N ILE A 61 21.96 -0.23 16.73
CA ILE A 61 20.53 -0.43 16.43
C ILE A 61 19.80 0.91 16.46
N TYR A 62 20.09 1.77 17.46
CA TYR A 62 19.45 3.08 17.56
C TYR A 62 19.68 3.96 16.33
N TYR A 63 20.92 4.03 15.82
CA TYR A 63 21.22 4.84 14.63
C TYR A 63 20.56 4.26 13.38
N ASN A 64 20.53 2.94 13.22
CA ASN A 64 19.84 2.28 12.11
C ASN A 64 18.33 2.62 12.09
N LEU A 65 17.68 2.58 13.25
CA LEU A 65 16.27 2.97 13.39
C LEU A 65 16.07 4.46 13.12
N THR A 66 16.98 5.32 13.63
CA THR A 66 16.89 6.77 13.45
C THR A 66 17.04 7.17 11.98
N GLU A 67 17.94 6.53 11.24
CA GLU A 67 18.13 6.79 9.81
C GLU A 67 16.86 6.54 8.99
N SER A 68 16.08 5.54 9.37
CA SER A 68 14.88 5.15 8.65
C SER A 68 13.56 5.62 9.29
N VAL A 69 13.62 6.36 10.43
CA VAL A 69 12.42 6.74 11.20
C VAL A 69 11.41 7.56 10.41
N ILE A 70 11.86 8.51 9.59
CA ILE A 70 10.98 9.35 8.78
C ILE A 70 10.23 8.47 7.75
N LYS A 71 10.96 7.57 7.10
CA LYS A 71 10.36 6.64 6.14
C LYS A 71 9.36 5.70 6.82
N MET A 72 9.68 5.22 8.01
CA MET A 72 8.78 4.34 8.77
C MET A 72 7.52 5.10 9.25
N GLN A 73 7.67 6.33 9.73
CA GLN A 73 6.54 7.18 10.11
C GLN A 73 5.61 7.46 8.92
N GLN A 74 6.17 7.68 7.73
CA GLN A 74 5.39 7.86 6.50
C GLN A 74 4.69 6.57 6.07
N GLU A 75 5.33 5.41 6.27
CA GLU A 75 4.71 4.10 5.97
C GLU A 75 3.56 3.79 6.92
N LEU A 76 3.70 4.09 8.21
CA LEU A 76 2.62 3.97 9.20
C LEU A 76 1.43 4.90 8.88
N GLY A 77 1.67 6.04 8.22
CA GLY A 77 0.62 6.99 7.86
C GLY A 77 -0.21 7.43 9.06
N GLU A 78 -1.54 7.29 8.93
CA GLU A 78 -2.49 7.67 10.00
C GLU A 78 -2.35 6.79 11.25
N ASP A 79 -1.98 5.52 11.11
CA ASP A 79 -1.74 4.62 12.24
C ASP A 79 -0.61 5.11 13.16
N GLY A 80 0.37 5.85 12.60
CA GLY A 80 1.50 6.44 13.31
C GLY A 80 1.24 7.82 13.90
N ILE A 81 0.02 8.36 13.79
CA ILE A 81 -0.32 9.72 14.22
C ILE A 81 -1.39 9.67 15.31
N LEU A 82 -1.09 10.28 16.46
CA LEU A 82 -2.10 10.57 17.47
C LEU A 82 -2.81 11.90 17.14
N ALA A 83 -4.14 11.84 17.03
CA ALA A 83 -4.95 13.03 16.82
C ALA A 83 -4.74 14.06 17.94
N GLN A 84 -4.63 13.57 19.17
CA GLN A 84 -4.33 14.37 20.37
C GLN A 84 -3.34 13.61 21.24
N PHE A 85 -2.32 14.29 21.71
CA PHE A 85 -1.36 13.82 22.68
C PHE A 85 -1.32 14.81 23.85
N GLU A 86 -1.41 14.32 25.06
CA GLU A 86 -1.27 15.10 26.27
C GLU A 86 -0.28 14.43 27.21
N ASP A 87 0.80 15.12 27.51
CA ASP A 87 1.71 14.71 28.57
C ASP A 87 1.26 15.30 29.89
N LYS A 88 0.67 14.47 30.74
CA LYS A 88 0.11 14.87 32.06
C LYS A 88 1.15 15.44 33.05
N LEU A 89 2.45 15.13 32.90
CA LEU A 89 3.48 15.66 33.78
C LEU A 89 3.96 17.05 33.36
N THR A 90 4.14 17.25 32.06
CA THR A 90 4.62 18.51 31.52
C THR A 90 3.51 19.45 31.12
N GLY A 91 2.25 18.96 31.04
CA GLY A 91 1.09 19.71 30.55
C GLY A 91 1.16 20.00 29.05
N VAL A 92 2.11 19.44 28.32
CA VAL A 92 2.26 19.64 26.88
C VAL A 92 1.14 18.93 26.15
N ARG A 93 0.43 19.69 25.32
CA ARG A 93 -0.58 19.17 24.40
C ARG A 93 -0.13 19.34 22.97
N ALA A 94 -0.27 18.30 22.16
CA ALA A 94 0.02 18.33 20.74
C ALA A 94 -1.12 17.69 19.94
N THR A 95 -1.40 18.24 18.76
CA THR A 95 -2.31 17.67 17.77
C THR A 95 -1.50 17.08 16.61
N ASN A 96 -2.01 16.04 15.98
CA ASN A 96 -1.32 15.34 14.89
C ASN A 96 0.11 14.88 15.29
N TYR A 97 0.22 14.35 16.51
CA TYR A 97 1.49 13.97 17.08
C TYR A 97 2.06 12.74 16.37
N GLN A 98 3.18 12.89 15.68
CA GLN A 98 3.91 11.82 15.04
C GLN A 98 4.65 10.98 16.07
N TYR A 99 4.09 9.83 16.40
CA TYR A 99 4.50 9.09 17.60
C TYR A 99 5.92 8.54 17.49
N LEU A 100 6.25 7.85 16.42
CA LEU A 100 7.54 7.16 16.28
C LEU A 100 8.73 8.11 16.27
N ILE A 101 8.62 9.24 15.55
CA ILE A 101 9.68 10.26 15.46
C ILE A 101 9.98 10.87 16.83
N ASN A 102 8.96 11.05 17.66
CA ASN A 102 9.12 11.63 19.00
C ASN A 102 9.48 10.58 20.05
N PHE A 103 9.04 9.34 19.88
CA PHE A 103 9.33 8.24 20.79
C PHE A 103 10.80 7.82 20.74
N LEU A 104 11.39 7.67 19.56
CA LEU A 104 12.74 7.14 19.41
C LEU A 104 13.82 7.98 20.16
N PRO A 105 13.82 9.33 20.08
CA PRO A 105 14.77 10.14 20.87
C PRO A 105 14.60 10.03 22.38
N SER A 106 13.39 9.75 22.88
CA SER A 106 13.14 9.61 24.31
C SER A 106 13.86 8.42 24.94
N LEU A 107 14.22 7.40 24.13
CA LEU A 107 14.98 6.24 24.59
C LEU A 107 16.39 6.57 25.11
N ARG A 108 16.95 7.72 24.74
CA ARG A 108 18.29 8.16 25.20
C ARG A 108 18.34 8.63 26.65
N ASN A 109 17.22 9.12 27.16
CA ASN A 109 17.18 9.86 28.43
C ASN A 109 16.28 9.19 29.46
N ILE A 110 16.23 7.85 29.46
CA ILE A 110 15.40 7.09 30.40
C ILE A 110 16.11 7.03 31.76
N ASP A 111 15.44 7.54 32.78
CA ASP A 111 15.86 7.37 34.17
C ASP A 111 15.25 6.09 34.73
N PHE A 112 16.06 5.04 34.80
CA PHE A 112 15.66 3.73 35.36
C PHE A 112 15.50 3.74 36.87
N GLY A 113 15.91 4.80 37.57
CA GLY A 113 15.73 4.99 39.01
C GLY A 113 14.33 5.52 39.39
N ASN A 114 13.61 6.10 38.42
CA ASN A 114 12.30 6.71 38.65
C ASN A 114 11.19 5.79 38.13
N SER A 115 10.38 5.24 39.06
CA SER A 115 9.30 4.29 38.73
C SER A 115 8.23 4.89 37.80
N ILE A 116 7.91 6.19 37.93
CA ILE A 116 6.91 6.87 37.09
C ILE A 116 7.43 7.00 35.66
N ILE A 117 8.70 7.33 35.49
CA ILE A 117 9.33 7.42 34.16
C ILE A 117 9.38 6.03 33.52
N LEU A 118 9.69 5.01 34.31
CA LEU A 118 9.76 3.63 33.83
C LEU A 118 8.38 3.08 33.39
N GLU A 119 7.32 3.33 34.14
CA GLU A 119 5.96 2.96 33.76
C GLU A 119 5.52 3.63 32.45
N ARG A 120 5.84 4.91 32.28
CA ARG A 120 5.59 5.65 31.04
C ARG A 120 6.36 5.09 29.85
N TYR A 121 7.62 4.74 30.09
CA TYR A 121 8.44 4.10 29.07
C TYR A 121 7.81 2.81 28.58
N TYR A 122 7.41 1.90 29.49
CA TYR A 122 6.73 0.67 29.08
C TYR A 122 5.41 0.93 28.37
N SER A 123 4.61 1.86 28.87
CA SER A 123 3.35 2.22 28.20
C SER A 123 3.59 2.77 26.79
N ALA A 124 4.62 3.58 26.60
CA ALA A 124 5.00 4.12 25.31
C ALA A 124 5.50 3.04 24.34
N VAL A 125 6.26 2.07 24.84
CA VAL A 125 6.72 0.91 24.08
C VAL A 125 5.55 0.05 23.61
N TYR A 126 4.62 -0.30 24.52
CA TYR A 126 3.43 -1.08 24.16
C TYR A 126 2.57 -0.37 23.13
N TYR A 127 2.36 0.94 23.30
CA TYR A 127 1.61 1.70 22.32
C TYR A 127 2.28 1.71 20.93
N CYS A 128 3.61 1.83 20.91
CA CYS A 128 4.37 1.77 19.66
C CYS A 128 4.27 0.38 19.01
N ASP A 129 4.36 -0.69 19.80
CA ASP A 129 4.21 -2.06 19.29
C ASP A 129 2.81 -2.32 18.71
N ASP A 130 1.76 -1.88 19.40
CA ASP A 130 0.38 -1.99 18.92
C ASP A 130 0.16 -1.29 17.58
N MET A 131 0.80 -0.14 17.36
CA MET A 131 0.76 0.56 16.06
C MET A 131 1.35 -0.32 14.95
N PHE A 132 2.51 -0.92 15.19
CA PHE A 132 3.14 -1.83 14.23
C PHE A 132 2.28 -3.06 13.96
N VAL A 133 1.74 -3.70 15.01
CA VAL A 133 0.90 -4.90 14.88
C VAL A 133 -0.34 -4.60 14.03
N ARG A 134 -1.02 -3.47 14.27
CA ARG A 134 -2.18 -3.06 13.47
C ARG A 134 -1.81 -2.81 12.01
N HIS A 135 -0.74 -2.08 11.77
CA HIS A 135 -0.28 -1.78 10.41
C HIS A 135 0.14 -3.05 9.64
N ILE A 136 0.88 -3.96 10.29
CA ILE A 136 1.24 -5.27 9.75
C ILE A 136 -0.02 -6.08 9.40
N GLY A 137 -1.03 -6.08 10.27
CA GLY A 137 -2.32 -6.71 10.01
C GLY A 137 -2.98 -6.16 8.74
N CYS A 138 -3.08 -4.84 8.63
CA CYS A 138 -3.62 -4.16 7.45
C CYS A 138 -2.85 -4.52 6.16
N LEU A 139 -1.51 -4.54 6.20
CA LEU A 139 -0.69 -4.92 5.06
C LEU A 139 -0.91 -6.38 4.64
N LYS A 140 -1.03 -7.31 5.61
CA LYS A 140 -1.33 -8.73 5.35
C LYS A 140 -2.70 -8.90 4.70
N ASP A 141 -3.71 -8.17 5.16
CA ASP A 141 -5.04 -8.17 4.57
C ASP A 141 -5.03 -7.60 3.14
N CYS A 142 -4.33 -6.49 2.89
CA CYS A 142 -4.14 -5.93 1.56
C CYS A 142 -3.46 -6.93 0.60
N ILE A 143 -2.43 -7.64 1.07
CA ILE A 143 -1.74 -8.69 0.31
C ILE A 143 -2.71 -9.82 -0.04
N ASN A 144 -3.52 -10.28 0.92
CA ASN A 144 -4.49 -11.35 0.70
C ASN A 144 -5.60 -10.92 -0.28
N CYS A 145 -6.10 -9.70 -0.17
CA CYS A 145 -7.07 -9.13 -1.11
C CYS A 145 -6.47 -9.04 -2.52
N THR A 146 -5.21 -8.60 -2.65
CA THR A 146 -4.51 -8.54 -3.93
C THR A 146 -4.35 -9.93 -4.53
N LYS A 147 -3.98 -10.94 -3.74
CA LYS A 147 -3.91 -12.35 -4.22
C LYS A 147 -5.24 -12.84 -4.77
N LYS A 148 -6.34 -12.60 -4.05
CA LYS A 148 -7.69 -13.01 -4.50
C LYS A 148 -8.09 -12.32 -5.81
N SER A 149 -7.69 -11.07 -5.99
CA SER A 149 -8.03 -10.30 -7.19
C SER A 149 -7.34 -10.81 -8.47
N PHE A 150 -6.20 -11.52 -8.37
CA PHE A 150 -5.53 -12.13 -9.52
C PHE A 150 -6.41 -13.14 -10.27
N PHE A 151 -7.28 -13.84 -9.56
CA PHE A 151 -8.14 -14.88 -10.15
C PHE A 151 -9.46 -14.33 -10.69
N ASN A 152 -9.69 -13.01 -10.58
CA ASN A 152 -10.89 -12.38 -11.09
C ASN A 152 -10.59 -11.60 -12.38
N PRO A 153 -10.94 -12.13 -13.58
CA PRO A 153 -10.61 -11.48 -14.85
C PRO A 153 -11.31 -10.13 -15.02
N PHE A 154 -12.49 -9.95 -14.41
CA PHE A 154 -13.19 -8.68 -14.41
C PHE A 154 -12.42 -7.59 -13.63
N LEU A 155 -11.88 -7.94 -12.47
CA LEU A 155 -11.03 -7.02 -11.69
C LEU A 155 -9.73 -6.74 -12.44
N CYS A 156 -9.09 -7.73 -13.05
CA CYS A 156 -7.90 -7.53 -13.87
C CYS A 156 -8.18 -6.56 -15.03
N PHE A 157 -9.28 -6.74 -15.72
CA PHE A 157 -9.72 -5.84 -16.79
C PHE A 157 -9.93 -4.40 -16.25
N SER A 158 -10.66 -4.24 -15.15
CA SER A 158 -10.91 -2.95 -14.52
C SER A 158 -9.61 -2.22 -14.10
N PHE A 159 -8.65 -2.95 -13.54
CA PHE A 159 -7.33 -2.39 -13.20
C PHE A 159 -6.57 -1.97 -14.47
N GLY A 160 -6.64 -2.73 -15.55
CA GLY A 160 -6.03 -2.38 -16.83
C GLY A 160 -6.64 -1.11 -17.44
N VAL A 161 -7.95 -1.01 -17.46
CA VAL A 161 -8.68 0.19 -17.88
C VAL A 161 -8.25 1.40 -17.05
N ARG A 162 -8.19 1.25 -15.73
CA ARG A 162 -7.75 2.33 -14.83
C ARG A 162 -6.32 2.80 -15.13
N VAL A 163 -5.40 1.88 -15.40
CA VAL A 163 -4.02 2.24 -15.77
C VAL A 163 -4.01 3.10 -17.02
N VAL A 164 -4.75 2.71 -18.06
CA VAL A 164 -4.79 3.45 -19.33
C VAL A 164 -5.44 4.83 -19.18
N ILE A 165 -6.55 4.93 -18.44
CA ILE A 165 -7.20 6.22 -18.15
C ILE A 165 -6.26 7.17 -17.38
N THR A 166 -5.43 6.62 -16.49
CA THR A 166 -4.51 7.44 -15.67
C THR A 166 -3.17 7.71 -16.34
N LEU A 167 -2.87 7.08 -17.48
CA LEU A 167 -1.63 7.30 -18.25
C LEU A 167 -1.36 8.78 -18.55
N PRO A 168 -2.31 9.58 -19.05
CA PRO A 168 -2.05 11.00 -19.31
C PRO A 168 -1.63 11.77 -18.06
N VAL A 169 -2.26 11.44 -16.92
CA VAL A 169 -1.93 12.06 -15.61
C VAL A 169 -0.55 11.62 -15.13
N LEU A 170 -0.16 10.37 -15.39
CA LEU A 170 1.17 9.87 -15.07
C LEU A 170 2.25 10.55 -15.93
N ILE A 171 1.98 10.75 -17.23
CA ILE A 171 2.89 11.42 -18.15
C ILE A 171 3.11 12.87 -17.71
N THR A 172 2.04 13.62 -17.38
CA THR A 172 2.18 15.01 -16.89
C THR A 172 2.98 15.10 -15.59
N LYS A 173 2.85 14.11 -14.70
CA LYS A 173 3.69 14.01 -13.51
C LYS A 173 5.16 13.75 -13.89
N TRP A 174 5.42 12.82 -14.80
CA TRP A 174 6.77 12.45 -15.22
C TRP A 174 7.54 13.63 -15.85
N PHE A 175 6.84 14.49 -16.59
CA PHE A 175 7.41 15.73 -17.12
C PHE A 175 7.56 16.87 -16.08
N GLY A 176 7.22 16.62 -14.81
CA GLY A 176 7.35 17.62 -13.73
C GLY A 176 6.25 18.69 -13.70
N PHE A 177 5.22 18.60 -14.56
CA PHE A 177 4.10 19.56 -14.57
C PHE A 177 3.14 19.42 -13.38
N MET A 178 3.31 18.37 -12.58
CA MET A 178 2.38 18.08 -11.48
C MET A 178 3.12 17.60 -10.24
N SER A 179 2.76 18.15 -9.06
CA SER A 179 3.26 17.71 -7.77
C SER A 179 2.62 16.37 -7.35
N ASP A 180 3.32 15.62 -6.48
CA ASP A 180 2.85 14.32 -5.96
C ASP A 180 1.48 14.41 -5.27
N SER A 181 1.24 15.49 -4.52
CA SER A 181 -0.04 15.72 -3.84
C SER A 181 -1.19 15.91 -4.83
N LYS A 182 -1.00 16.70 -5.91
CA LYS A 182 -2.00 16.89 -6.96
C LYS A 182 -2.26 15.60 -7.73
N TYR A 183 -1.21 14.85 -8.05
CA TYR A 183 -1.31 13.55 -8.71
C TYR A 183 -2.19 12.59 -7.91
N THR A 184 -1.91 12.41 -6.62
CA THR A 184 -2.67 11.52 -5.75
C THR A 184 -4.14 11.94 -5.65
N LYS A 185 -4.43 13.24 -5.51
CA LYS A 185 -5.80 13.77 -5.46
C LYS A 185 -6.58 13.49 -6.75
N ILE A 186 -5.96 13.62 -7.91
CA ILE A 186 -6.60 13.31 -9.19
C ILE A 186 -6.90 11.82 -9.31
N LEU A 187 -5.94 10.94 -8.94
CA LEU A 187 -6.15 9.49 -8.97
C LEU A 187 -7.27 9.01 -8.04
N GLN A 188 -7.46 9.70 -6.92
CA GLN A 188 -8.52 9.41 -5.95
C GLN A 188 -9.83 10.15 -6.25
N SER A 189 -9.87 10.98 -7.29
CA SER A 189 -11.07 11.74 -7.63
C SER A 189 -12.23 10.82 -8.03
N GLY A 190 -13.42 11.19 -7.63
CA GLY A 190 -14.67 10.50 -8.01
C GLY A 190 -14.84 10.43 -9.54
N PHE A 191 -14.34 11.43 -10.27
CA PHE A 191 -14.39 11.47 -11.74
C PHE A 191 -13.62 10.29 -12.36
N ILE A 192 -12.35 10.06 -11.97
CA ILE A 192 -11.54 8.93 -12.47
C ILE A 192 -12.20 7.59 -12.09
N THR A 193 -12.73 7.50 -10.88
CA THR A 193 -13.41 6.28 -10.41
C THR A 193 -14.69 6.01 -11.21
N SER A 194 -15.54 7.03 -11.44
CA SER A 194 -16.76 6.89 -12.24
C SER A 194 -16.45 6.56 -13.70
N LEU A 195 -15.47 7.24 -14.29
CA LEU A 195 -15.05 6.98 -15.67
C LEU A 195 -14.53 5.54 -15.82
N ASN A 196 -13.71 5.07 -14.88
CA ASN A 196 -13.25 3.68 -14.86
C ASN A 196 -14.42 2.70 -14.78
N MET A 197 -15.40 2.96 -13.91
CA MET A 197 -16.59 2.11 -13.76
C MET A 197 -17.41 2.04 -15.04
N ILE A 198 -17.70 3.18 -15.67
CA ILE A 198 -18.47 3.24 -16.92
C ILE A 198 -17.77 2.46 -18.04
N ILE A 199 -16.47 2.71 -18.24
CA ILE A 199 -15.70 2.03 -19.30
C ILE A 199 -15.59 0.52 -19.02
N THR A 200 -15.39 0.14 -17.73
CA THR A 200 -15.31 -1.27 -17.35
C THR A 200 -16.63 -2.02 -17.64
N ILE A 201 -17.76 -1.44 -17.23
CA ILE A 201 -19.08 -2.05 -17.45
C ILE A 201 -19.41 -2.11 -18.94
N SER A 202 -19.24 -1.00 -19.66
CA SER A 202 -19.52 -0.95 -21.10
C SER A 202 -18.64 -1.91 -21.89
N GLY A 203 -17.34 -1.97 -21.57
CA GLY A 203 -16.40 -2.89 -22.19
C GLY A 203 -16.75 -4.36 -21.92
N PHE A 204 -17.15 -4.68 -20.69
CA PHE A 204 -17.55 -6.03 -20.32
C PHE A 204 -18.85 -6.47 -21.02
N VAL A 205 -19.87 -5.61 -21.05
CA VAL A 205 -21.14 -5.87 -21.76
C VAL A 205 -20.89 -6.03 -23.26
N SER A 206 -20.11 -5.14 -23.88
CA SER A 206 -19.73 -5.25 -25.29
C SER A 206 -18.99 -6.55 -25.58
N SER A 207 -18.15 -7.02 -24.64
CA SER A 207 -17.44 -8.30 -24.76
C SER A 207 -18.39 -9.49 -24.79
N ILE A 208 -19.37 -9.52 -23.88
CA ILE A 208 -20.39 -10.58 -23.83
C ILE A 208 -21.18 -10.61 -25.15
N ILE A 209 -21.64 -9.45 -25.62
CA ILE A 209 -22.37 -9.32 -26.88
C ILE A 209 -21.53 -9.83 -28.05
N SER A 210 -20.28 -9.42 -28.14
CA SER A 210 -19.36 -9.82 -29.22
C SER A 210 -19.08 -11.32 -29.20
N ILE A 211 -18.93 -11.94 -28.03
CA ILE A 211 -18.73 -13.38 -27.88
C ILE A 211 -20.01 -14.11 -28.27
N THR A 212 -21.18 -13.64 -27.85
CA THR A 212 -22.46 -14.28 -28.12
C THR A 212 -22.78 -14.28 -29.62
N ILE A 213 -22.57 -13.16 -30.31
CA ILE A 213 -22.77 -13.03 -31.75
C ILE A 213 -21.71 -13.79 -32.55
N GLY A 214 -20.46 -13.78 -32.09
CA GLY A 214 -19.31 -14.38 -32.77
C GLY A 214 -18.95 -15.79 -32.29
N TRP A 215 -19.81 -16.49 -31.52
CA TRP A 215 -19.49 -17.75 -30.84
C TRP A 215 -18.96 -18.84 -31.77
N ASN A 216 -19.63 -19.06 -32.89
CA ASN A 216 -19.24 -20.08 -33.88
C ASN A 216 -17.84 -19.76 -34.48
N ASP A 217 -17.55 -18.50 -34.73
CA ASP A 217 -16.27 -18.08 -35.28
C ASP A 217 -15.16 -18.15 -34.21
N PHE A 218 -15.49 -17.90 -32.93
CA PHE A 218 -14.57 -18.04 -31.80
C PHE A 218 -14.15 -19.51 -31.63
N ILE A 219 -15.08 -20.46 -31.67
CA ILE A 219 -14.77 -21.90 -31.60
C ILE A 219 -13.85 -22.33 -32.76
N LYS A 220 -14.13 -21.89 -34.00
CA LYS A 220 -13.27 -22.17 -35.16
C LYS A 220 -11.83 -21.61 -34.97
N MET A 221 -11.69 -20.45 -34.39
CA MET A 221 -10.39 -19.87 -34.13
C MET A 221 -9.61 -20.65 -33.08
N ILE A 222 -10.23 -21.04 -31.98
CA ILE A 222 -9.60 -21.84 -30.92
C ILE A 222 -9.21 -23.22 -31.49
N SER A 223 -10.09 -23.91 -32.20
CA SER A 223 -9.78 -25.20 -32.79
C SER A 223 -8.61 -25.15 -33.79
N SER A 224 -8.46 -24.04 -34.53
CA SER A 224 -7.30 -23.82 -35.41
C SER A 224 -5.98 -23.59 -34.70
N LEU A 225 -5.99 -23.13 -33.44
CA LEU A 225 -4.80 -22.96 -32.62
C LEU A 225 -4.28 -24.25 -31.99
N PHE A 226 -5.21 -25.18 -31.70
CA PHE A 226 -4.89 -26.49 -31.11
C PHE A 226 -4.66 -27.61 -32.14
N ASN A 227 -5.00 -27.39 -33.42
CA ASN A 227 -4.77 -28.34 -34.51
C ASN A 227 -3.51 -28.00 -35.35
N LYS A 228 -2.59 -27.25 -34.82
CA LYS A 228 -1.23 -27.06 -35.30
C LYS A 228 -0.29 -27.78 -34.34
#